data_2f3e52cf5467867bc76a87f681e2b73b
#
_entry.id   2f3e52cf5467867bc76a87f681e2b73b
#
_cell.length_a   1.000
_cell.length_b   1.000
_cell.length_c   1.000
_cell.angle_alpha   90.00
_cell.angle_beta   90.00
_cell.angle_gamma   90.00
#
_symmetry.space_group_name_H-M   'P 1'
#
loop_
_entity.id
_entity.type
_entity.pdbx_description
1 polymer ?
#
loop_
_entity_poly.entity_id
_entity_poly.type
_entity_poly.pdbx_seq_one_letter_code
_entity_poly.pdbx_strand_id
1 'polypeptide(L)'
;DRKMGVVRALLPRDHRATAALDVVAEIEWAKARRIRPEAYATSAEAAGRTPPLPAPTVARIYGEYEQQKSDRHLVDFDDLLDQCRHALTTDRRFADAQRWRFRHLYVDEFQDVNPLQFDLLAAWLGGRTELCAVGDPDQAIYGWNGADADHLNRFDTHFPGATVLELRQNYRSTPQVLRVAARALIGREPMAANKDGGSDPVISGYADERAEATAIARNIRDRRGPDGRWRDQAVLVRTNAQTEPVVKALRDAGIPVRTRSGSGLLDR
;
A
#
# COMPACT_ATOMS: atom_id res chain seq x y z
N ASP A 1 -17.18 6.48 5.95
CA ASP A 1 -16.90 5.25 5.22
C ASP A 1 -17.89 4.16 5.62
N ARG A 2 -18.70 3.67 4.66
CA ARG A 2 -19.81 2.74 4.94
C ARG A 2 -19.29 1.39 5.46
N LYS A 3 -18.15 0.89 4.97
CA LYS A 3 -17.51 -0.37 5.40
C LYS A 3 -17.20 -0.34 6.90
N MET A 4 -16.53 0.73 7.35
CA MET A 4 -16.22 0.95 8.76
C MET A 4 -17.47 0.96 9.65
N GLY A 5 -18.55 1.59 9.19
CA GLY A 5 -19.81 1.65 9.91
C GLY A 5 -20.45 0.27 10.09
N VAL A 6 -20.45 -0.55 9.04
CA VAL A 6 -20.98 -1.91 9.08
C VAL A 6 -20.15 -2.78 10.03
N VAL A 7 -18.82 -2.81 9.85
CA VAL A 7 -17.96 -3.63 10.71
C VAL A 7 -18.05 -3.21 12.17
N ARG A 8 -18.09 -1.90 12.47
CA ARG A 8 -18.24 -1.40 13.83
C ARG A 8 -19.55 -1.88 14.50
N ALA A 9 -20.63 -1.97 13.73
CA ALA A 9 -21.91 -2.46 14.25
C ALA A 9 -21.89 -3.96 14.60
N LEU A 10 -21.05 -4.74 13.92
CA LEU A 10 -20.89 -6.19 14.12
C LEU A 10 -19.94 -6.55 15.27
N LEU A 11 -19.11 -5.61 15.70
CA LEU A 11 -18.16 -5.85 16.79
C LEU A 11 -18.86 -6.05 18.14
N PRO A 12 -18.30 -6.91 19.02
CA PRO A 12 -18.70 -6.97 20.42
C PRO A 12 -18.61 -5.58 21.07
N ARG A 13 -19.54 -5.29 21.99
CA ARG A 13 -19.67 -3.94 22.59
C ARG A 13 -18.38 -3.43 23.20
N ASP A 14 -17.60 -4.31 23.81
CA ASP A 14 -16.35 -4.01 24.53
C ASP A 14 -15.18 -3.68 23.58
N HIS A 15 -15.30 -3.98 22.30
CA HIS A 15 -14.24 -3.81 21.30
C HIS A 15 -14.55 -2.79 20.18
N ARG A 16 -15.75 -2.15 20.22
CA ARG A 16 -16.23 -1.27 19.13
C ARG A 16 -15.35 -0.04 18.85
N ALA A 17 -14.68 0.46 19.87
CA ALA A 17 -13.87 1.68 19.75
C ALA A 17 -12.44 1.41 19.24
N THR A 18 -11.86 0.26 19.56
CA THR A 18 -10.44 -0.02 19.38
C THR A 18 -10.15 -0.98 18.23
N ALA A 19 -11.05 -1.90 17.92
CA ALA A 19 -10.77 -2.97 16.96
C ALA A 19 -11.38 -2.80 15.56
N ALA A 20 -12.23 -1.79 15.34
CA ALA A 20 -12.98 -1.70 14.09
C ALA A 20 -12.09 -1.48 12.84
N LEU A 21 -11.07 -0.64 12.95
CA LEU A 21 -10.13 -0.38 11.86
C LEU A 21 -9.29 -1.62 11.55
N ASP A 22 -8.80 -2.27 12.60
CA ASP A 22 -7.94 -3.44 12.47
C ASP A 22 -8.72 -4.64 11.93
N VAL A 23 -9.99 -4.83 12.33
CA VAL A 23 -10.85 -5.87 11.75
C VAL A 23 -11.17 -5.58 10.28
N VAL A 24 -11.38 -4.31 9.90
CA VAL A 24 -11.52 -3.93 8.48
C VAL A 24 -10.25 -4.31 7.71
N ALA A 25 -9.07 -4.02 8.25
CA ALA A 25 -7.81 -4.38 7.61
C ALA A 25 -7.63 -5.90 7.43
N GLU A 26 -8.09 -6.70 8.41
CA GLU A 26 -8.09 -8.16 8.29
C GLU A 26 -9.04 -8.66 7.20
N ILE A 27 -10.23 -8.07 7.08
CA ILE A 27 -11.18 -8.39 6.01
C ILE A 27 -10.61 -8.00 4.65
N GLU A 28 -9.98 -6.83 4.53
CA GLU A 28 -9.33 -6.37 3.30
C GLU A 28 -8.18 -7.28 2.88
N TRP A 29 -7.33 -7.68 3.83
CA TRP A 29 -6.28 -8.65 3.59
C TRP A 29 -6.84 -9.98 3.07
N ALA A 30 -7.90 -10.49 3.70
CA ALA A 30 -8.52 -11.75 3.30
C ALA A 30 -9.12 -11.65 1.88
N LYS A 31 -9.84 -10.57 1.58
CA LYS A 31 -10.44 -10.33 0.26
C LYS A 31 -9.39 -10.16 -0.82
N ALA A 32 -8.35 -9.39 -0.56
CA ALA A 32 -7.21 -9.20 -1.46
C ALA A 32 -6.53 -10.54 -1.84
N ARG A 33 -6.53 -11.51 -0.93
CA ARG A 33 -6.01 -12.87 -1.14
C ARG A 33 -7.07 -13.89 -1.54
N ARG A 34 -8.31 -13.43 -1.78
CA ARG A 34 -9.45 -14.27 -2.14
C ARG A 34 -9.76 -15.37 -1.11
N ILE A 35 -9.46 -15.09 0.14
CA ILE A 35 -9.76 -15.96 1.28
C ILE A 35 -11.22 -15.72 1.68
N ARG A 36 -12.01 -16.77 1.71
CA ARG A 36 -13.39 -16.69 2.17
C ARG A 36 -13.48 -16.67 3.69
N PRO A 37 -14.60 -16.18 4.27
CA PRO A 37 -14.77 -16.12 5.73
C PRO A 37 -14.47 -17.45 6.45
N GLU A 38 -14.89 -18.58 5.88
CA GLU A 38 -14.73 -19.91 6.47
C GLU A 38 -13.25 -20.33 6.55
N ALA A 39 -12.43 -19.87 5.60
CA ALA A 39 -11.00 -20.19 5.52
C ALA A 39 -10.13 -19.16 6.25
N TYR A 40 -10.71 -18.04 6.71
CA TYR A 40 -9.93 -16.93 7.27
C TYR A 40 -9.04 -17.36 8.44
N ALA A 41 -9.59 -18.07 9.43
CA ALA A 41 -8.85 -18.41 10.64
C ALA A 41 -7.59 -19.25 10.33
N THR A 42 -7.74 -20.29 9.53
CA THR A 42 -6.62 -21.16 9.13
C THR A 42 -5.60 -20.40 8.26
N SER A 43 -6.07 -19.54 7.36
CA SER A 43 -5.19 -18.77 6.48
C SER A 43 -4.43 -17.68 7.25
N ALA A 44 -5.05 -17.05 8.22
CA ALA A 44 -4.42 -16.06 9.09
C ALA A 44 -3.31 -16.70 9.95
N GLU A 45 -3.57 -17.86 10.51
CA GLU A 45 -2.58 -18.64 11.26
C GLU A 45 -1.40 -19.05 10.37
N ALA A 46 -1.66 -19.61 9.18
CA ALA A 46 -0.63 -20.00 8.23
C ALA A 46 0.23 -18.82 7.75
N ALA A 47 -0.36 -17.62 7.69
CA ALA A 47 0.33 -16.38 7.34
C ALA A 47 1.03 -15.70 8.54
N GLY A 48 0.99 -16.29 9.74
CA GLY A 48 1.58 -15.72 10.95
C GLY A 48 0.95 -14.40 11.39
N ARG A 49 -0.32 -14.16 11.07
CA ARG A 49 -1.02 -12.92 11.42
C ARG A 49 -1.46 -12.94 12.89
N THR A 50 -1.48 -11.75 13.47
CA THR A 50 -1.99 -11.52 14.82
C THR A 50 -3.20 -10.59 14.73
N PRO A 51 -4.41 -11.14 14.48
CA PRO A 51 -5.62 -10.34 14.36
C PRO A 51 -6.00 -9.68 15.70
N PRO A 52 -6.73 -8.54 15.68
CA PRO A 52 -7.09 -7.78 16.88
C PRO A 52 -8.10 -8.50 17.79
N LEU A 53 -8.75 -9.54 17.28
CA LEU A 53 -9.69 -10.42 17.97
C LEU A 53 -9.34 -11.88 17.66
N PRO A 54 -9.80 -12.87 18.42
CA PRO A 54 -9.64 -14.27 18.06
C PRO A 54 -10.04 -14.53 16.61
N ALA A 55 -9.19 -15.22 15.84
CA ALA A 55 -9.39 -15.44 14.41
C ALA A 55 -10.79 -16.01 14.05
N PRO A 56 -11.40 -16.93 14.83
CA PRO A 56 -12.78 -17.35 14.57
C PRO A 56 -13.81 -16.22 14.73
N THR A 57 -13.55 -15.26 15.61
CA THR A 57 -14.42 -14.07 15.79
C THR A 57 -14.32 -13.15 14.59
N VAL A 58 -13.12 -12.91 14.07
CA VAL A 58 -12.91 -12.13 12.85
C VAL A 58 -13.57 -12.83 11.66
N ALA A 59 -13.42 -14.15 11.52
CA ALA A 59 -14.07 -14.96 10.48
C ALA A 59 -15.60 -14.80 10.49
N ARG A 60 -16.22 -14.87 11.68
CA ARG A 60 -17.67 -14.65 11.85
C ARG A 60 -18.07 -13.22 11.44
N ILE A 61 -17.36 -12.21 11.92
CA ILE A 61 -17.63 -10.80 11.57
C ILE A 61 -17.49 -10.59 10.06
N TYR A 62 -16.48 -11.20 9.46
CA TYR A 62 -16.30 -11.15 8.00
C TYR A 62 -17.47 -11.78 7.26
N GLY A 63 -17.95 -12.96 7.67
CA GLY A 63 -19.13 -13.60 7.09
C GLY A 63 -20.40 -12.74 7.24
N GLU A 64 -20.64 -12.17 8.42
CA GLU A 64 -21.76 -11.25 8.66
C GLU A 64 -21.66 -9.95 7.85
N TYR A 65 -20.45 -9.44 7.65
CA TYR A 65 -20.19 -8.30 6.77
C TYR A 65 -20.57 -8.60 5.32
N GLU A 66 -20.13 -9.75 4.79
CA GLU A 66 -20.50 -10.19 3.42
C GLU A 66 -22.01 -10.38 3.28
N GLN A 67 -22.66 -10.98 4.28
CA GLN A 67 -24.11 -11.15 4.29
C GLN A 67 -24.85 -9.81 4.29
N GLN A 68 -24.43 -8.86 5.12
CA GLN A 68 -25.05 -7.52 5.13
C GLN A 68 -24.85 -6.75 3.82
N LYS A 69 -23.72 -6.93 3.13
CA LYS A 69 -23.54 -6.37 1.79
C LYS A 69 -24.55 -6.98 0.80
N SER A 70 -24.67 -8.31 0.81
CA SER A 70 -25.61 -9.02 -0.05
C SER A 70 -27.05 -8.56 0.18
N ASP A 71 -27.50 -8.52 1.43
CA ASP A 71 -28.88 -8.12 1.81
C ASP A 71 -29.21 -6.68 1.41
N ARG A 72 -28.21 -5.81 1.40
CA ARG A 72 -28.37 -4.39 1.05
C ARG A 72 -27.97 -4.05 -0.38
N HIS A 73 -27.62 -5.05 -1.20
CA HIS A 73 -27.10 -4.87 -2.56
C HIS A 73 -25.93 -3.88 -2.63
N LEU A 74 -24.99 -4.00 -1.68
CA LEU A 74 -23.80 -3.18 -1.62
C LEU A 74 -22.59 -3.95 -2.12
N VAL A 75 -21.65 -3.24 -2.71
CA VAL A 75 -20.35 -3.74 -3.12
C VAL A 75 -19.23 -2.89 -2.53
N ASP A 76 -18.11 -3.50 -2.21
CA ASP A 76 -16.86 -2.80 -1.91
C ASP A 76 -15.89 -2.88 -3.12
N PHE A 77 -14.71 -2.28 -2.98
CA PHE A 77 -13.74 -2.24 -4.08
C PHE A 77 -13.25 -3.62 -4.49
N ASP A 78 -13.05 -4.52 -3.52
CA ASP A 78 -12.60 -5.88 -3.81
C ASP A 78 -13.68 -6.67 -4.58
N ASP A 79 -14.96 -6.45 -4.23
CA ASP A 79 -16.08 -7.05 -4.99
C ASP A 79 -16.09 -6.58 -6.45
N LEU A 80 -15.81 -5.30 -6.70
CA LEU A 80 -15.75 -4.78 -8.07
C LEU A 80 -14.63 -5.46 -8.87
N LEU A 81 -13.45 -5.65 -8.26
CA LEU A 81 -12.35 -6.36 -8.90
C LEU A 81 -12.70 -7.82 -9.17
N ASP A 82 -13.28 -8.52 -8.19
CA ASP A 82 -13.64 -9.93 -8.36
C ASP A 82 -14.78 -10.12 -9.38
N GLN A 83 -15.78 -9.24 -9.41
CA GLN A 83 -16.83 -9.26 -10.42
C GLN A 83 -16.27 -9.00 -11.82
N CYS A 84 -15.34 -8.04 -11.99
CA CYS A 84 -14.67 -7.82 -13.27
C CYS A 84 -13.89 -9.08 -13.71
N ARG A 85 -13.13 -9.68 -12.80
CA ARG A 85 -12.40 -10.92 -13.05
C ARG A 85 -13.37 -12.03 -13.45
N HIS A 86 -14.48 -12.18 -12.73
CA HIS A 86 -15.51 -13.18 -13.02
C HIS A 86 -16.10 -12.96 -14.42
N ALA A 87 -16.49 -11.74 -14.77
CA ALA A 87 -17.02 -11.42 -16.09
C ALA A 87 -16.01 -11.75 -17.21
N LEU A 88 -14.73 -11.41 -17.01
CA LEU A 88 -13.66 -11.72 -17.98
C LEU A 88 -13.40 -13.22 -18.15
N THR A 89 -13.74 -14.05 -17.16
CA THR A 89 -13.52 -15.50 -17.20
C THR A 89 -14.75 -16.28 -17.65
N THR A 90 -15.96 -15.74 -17.49
CA THR A 90 -17.22 -16.45 -17.76
C THR A 90 -17.97 -15.93 -18.99
N ASP A 91 -17.83 -14.64 -19.33
CA ASP A 91 -18.44 -14.04 -20.52
C ASP A 91 -17.38 -13.79 -21.60
N ARG A 92 -17.34 -14.71 -22.59
CA ARG A 92 -16.39 -14.61 -23.69
C ARG A 92 -16.56 -13.34 -24.52
N ARG A 93 -17.81 -12.90 -24.75
CA ARG A 93 -18.07 -11.69 -25.57
C ARG A 93 -17.58 -10.44 -24.86
N PHE A 94 -17.82 -10.35 -23.56
CA PHE A 94 -17.29 -9.28 -22.72
C PHE A 94 -15.76 -9.30 -22.72
N ALA A 95 -15.17 -10.46 -22.48
CA ALA A 95 -13.70 -10.62 -22.45
C ALA A 95 -13.06 -10.20 -23.77
N ASP A 96 -13.58 -10.67 -24.90
CA ASP A 96 -13.03 -10.35 -26.22
C ASP A 96 -13.16 -8.84 -26.53
N ALA A 97 -14.29 -8.22 -26.17
CA ALA A 97 -14.48 -6.77 -26.32
C ALA A 97 -13.48 -5.95 -25.48
N GLN A 98 -13.27 -6.34 -24.20
CA GLN A 98 -12.33 -5.66 -23.33
C GLN A 98 -10.89 -5.86 -23.80
N ARG A 99 -10.51 -7.05 -24.23
CA ARG A 99 -9.18 -7.35 -24.77
C ARG A 99 -8.91 -6.63 -26.09
N TRP A 100 -9.91 -6.47 -26.92
CA TRP A 100 -9.79 -5.65 -28.14
C TRP A 100 -9.59 -4.17 -27.83
N ARG A 101 -10.31 -3.65 -26.84
CA ARG A 101 -10.22 -2.25 -26.42
C ARG A 101 -8.91 -1.93 -25.72
N PHE A 102 -8.41 -2.83 -24.88
CA PHE A 102 -7.18 -2.67 -24.09
C PHE A 102 -6.14 -3.69 -24.51
N ARG A 103 -5.45 -3.38 -25.60
CA ARG A 103 -4.48 -4.31 -26.22
C ARG A 103 -3.18 -4.41 -25.45
N HIS A 104 -2.70 -3.30 -24.93
CA HIS A 104 -1.44 -3.21 -24.22
C HIS A 104 -1.71 -2.85 -22.77
N LEU A 105 -1.17 -3.63 -21.86
CA LEU A 105 -1.31 -3.42 -20.42
C LEU A 105 0.03 -2.96 -19.84
N TYR A 106 -0.02 -1.87 -19.09
CA TYR A 106 1.13 -1.33 -18.37
C TYR A 106 0.76 -1.28 -16.91
N VAL A 107 1.56 -1.93 -16.06
CA VAL A 107 1.34 -1.98 -14.62
C VAL A 107 2.54 -1.41 -13.91
N ASP A 108 2.35 -0.34 -13.17
CA ASP A 108 3.34 0.28 -12.32
C ASP A 108 3.21 -0.22 -10.88
N GLU A 109 4.27 -0.14 -10.08
CA GLU A 109 4.35 -0.60 -8.69
C GLU A 109 3.91 -2.07 -8.55
N PHE A 110 4.40 -2.94 -9.44
CA PHE A 110 3.95 -4.33 -9.53
C PHE A 110 4.22 -5.15 -8.26
N GLN A 111 5.18 -4.74 -7.43
CA GLN A 111 5.45 -5.34 -6.12
C GLN A 111 4.29 -5.20 -5.12
N ASP A 112 3.38 -4.23 -5.36
CA ASP A 112 2.24 -3.96 -4.48
C ASP A 112 0.95 -4.65 -4.96
N VAL A 113 1.02 -5.41 -6.04
CA VAL A 113 -0.12 -6.15 -6.59
C VAL A 113 -0.49 -7.29 -5.66
N ASN A 114 -1.77 -7.35 -5.28
CA ASN A 114 -2.30 -8.45 -4.49
C ASN A 114 -2.84 -9.59 -5.37
N PRO A 115 -3.07 -10.81 -4.84
CA PRO A 115 -3.55 -11.95 -5.63
C PRO A 115 -4.85 -11.71 -6.40
N LEU A 116 -5.80 -10.95 -5.86
CA LEU A 116 -7.03 -10.61 -6.58
C LEU A 116 -6.76 -9.71 -7.80
N GLN A 117 -5.90 -8.71 -7.64
CA GLN A 117 -5.48 -7.83 -8.73
C GLN A 117 -4.67 -8.59 -9.78
N PHE A 118 -3.80 -9.50 -9.34
CA PHE A 118 -3.03 -10.36 -10.24
C PHE A 118 -3.95 -11.27 -11.07
N ASP A 119 -4.92 -11.93 -10.43
CA ASP A 119 -5.90 -12.79 -11.11
C ASP A 119 -6.78 -12.00 -12.10
N LEU A 120 -7.15 -10.76 -11.75
CA LEU A 120 -7.85 -9.85 -12.66
C LEU A 120 -6.99 -9.49 -13.88
N LEU A 121 -5.71 -9.15 -13.65
CA LEU A 121 -4.76 -8.86 -14.72
C LEU A 121 -4.59 -10.06 -15.65
N ALA A 122 -4.41 -11.26 -15.10
CA ALA A 122 -4.28 -12.51 -15.85
C ALA A 122 -5.54 -12.82 -16.67
N ALA A 123 -6.72 -12.63 -16.09
CA ALA A 123 -8.00 -12.78 -16.78
C ALA A 123 -8.15 -11.77 -17.93
N TRP A 124 -7.69 -10.54 -17.71
CA TRP A 124 -7.76 -9.50 -18.75
C TRP A 124 -6.78 -9.77 -19.89
N LEU A 125 -5.55 -10.18 -19.53
CA LEU A 125 -4.54 -10.56 -20.51
C LEU A 125 -5.00 -11.75 -21.37
N GLY A 126 -5.59 -12.79 -20.72
CA GLY A 126 -6.24 -13.89 -21.41
C GLY A 126 -5.31 -14.69 -22.33
N GLY A 127 -4.08 -14.93 -21.90
CA GLY A 127 -3.05 -15.66 -22.66
C GLY A 127 -2.28 -14.83 -23.68
N ARG A 128 -2.55 -13.51 -23.78
CA ARG A 128 -1.75 -12.59 -24.59
C ARG A 128 -0.45 -12.22 -23.85
N THR A 129 0.50 -11.64 -24.58
CA THR A 129 1.83 -11.29 -24.06
C THR A 129 2.09 -9.78 -23.98
N GLU A 130 1.11 -8.95 -24.35
CA GLU A 130 1.26 -7.49 -24.41
C GLU A 130 1.11 -6.87 -23.00
N LEU A 131 2.03 -7.23 -22.11
CA LEU A 131 2.14 -6.74 -20.76
C LEU A 131 3.53 -6.15 -20.54
N CYS A 132 3.57 -4.94 -19.97
CA CYS A 132 4.78 -4.35 -19.39
C CYS A 132 4.51 -4.07 -17.91
N ALA A 133 5.28 -4.67 -17.03
CA ALA A 133 5.21 -4.44 -15.60
C ALA A 133 6.49 -3.74 -15.12
N VAL A 134 6.34 -2.76 -14.24
CA VAL A 134 7.44 -2.05 -13.60
C VAL A 134 7.26 -2.15 -12.10
N GLY A 135 8.33 -2.41 -11.38
CA GLY A 135 8.28 -2.51 -9.93
C GLY A 135 9.68 -2.63 -9.32
N ASP A 136 9.73 -2.48 -8.03
CA ASP A 136 10.94 -2.62 -7.24
C ASP A 136 10.63 -3.52 -6.02
N PRO A 137 11.15 -4.76 -5.98
CA PRO A 137 10.87 -5.68 -4.89
C PRO A 137 11.34 -5.16 -3.52
N ASP A 138 12.34 -4.28 -3.49
CA ASP A 138 12.84 -3.67 -2.27
C ASP A 138 11.91 -2.56 -1.72
N GLN A 139 10.91 -2.13 -2.50
CA GLN A 139 9.86 -1.19 -2.10
C GLN A 139 8.53 -1.88 -1.73
N ALA A 140 8.49 -3.21 -1.66
CA ALA A 140 7.30 -3.98 -1.28
C ALA A 140 6.99 -3.83 0.21
N ILE A 141 6.18 -2.83 0.58
CA ILE A 141 5.83 -2.53 1.97
C ILE A 141 4.35 -2.76 2.31
N TYR A 142 3.53 -3.24 1.37
CA TYR A 142 2.09 -3.42 1.53
C TYR A 142 1.67 -4.88 1.74
N GLY A 143 2.59 -5.78 2.11
CA GLY A 143 2.27 -7.18 2.44
C GLY A 143 1.23 -7.34 3.55
N TRP A 144 1.20 -6.41 4.51
CA TRP A 144 0.20 -6.36 5.57
C TRP A 144 -1.23 -6.15 5.05
N ASN A 145 -1.40 -5.50 3.90
CA ASN A 145 -2.68 -5.24 3.21
C ASN A 145 -2.98 -6.26 2.09
N GLY A 146 -2.20 -7.36 2.02
CA GLY A 146 -2.45 -8.45 1.09
C GLY A 146 -1.63 -8.43 -0.19
N ALA A 147 -0.79 -7.41 -0.43
CA ALA A 147 0.15 -7.40 -1.55
C ALA A 147 1.09 -8.61 -1.49
N ASP A 148 1.52 -9.08 -2.65
CA ASP A 148 2.39 -10.23 -2.77
C ASP A 148 3.54 -9.95 -3.75
N ALA A 149 4.70 -9.61 -3.20
CA ALA A 149 5.90 -9.30 -3.98
C ALA A 149 6.41 -10.49 -4.81
N ASP A 150 5.97 -11.72 -4.51
CA ASP A 150 6.34 -12.91 -5.30
C ASP A 150 5.82 -12.84 -6.73
N HIS A 151 4.76 -12.09 -6.99
CA HIS A 151 4.31 -11.84 -8.36
C HIS A 151 5.38 -11.12 -9.20
N LEU A 152 6.15 -10.21 -8.60
CA LEU A 152 7.27 -9.54 -9.25
C LEU A 152 8.54 -10.41 -9.22
N ASN A 153 8.88 -10.98 -8.06
CA ASN A 153 10.09 -11.76 -7.88
C ASN A 153 10.15 -13.01 -8.79
N ARG A 154 8.98 -13.55 -9.15
CA ARG A 154 8.82 -14.73 -10.00
C ARG A 154 8.09 -14.40 -11.30
N PHE A 155 8.29 -13.20 -11.81
CA PHE A 155 7.57 -12.71 -12.99
C PHE A 155 7.74 -13.61 -14.22
N ASP A 156 8.95 -14.11 -14.45
CA ASP A 156 9.29 -15.05 -15.53
C ASP A 156 8.58 -16.41 -15.39
N THR A 157 8.30 -16.83 -14.16
CA THR A 157 7.51 -18.05 -13.87
C THR A 157 6.03 -17.83 -14.20
N HIS A 158 5.49 -16.65 -13.86
CA HIS A 158 4.09 -16.30 -14.14
C HIS A 158 3.86 -15.97 -15.62
N PHE A 159 4.85 -15.37 -16.28
CA PHE A 159 4.80 -14.96 -17.69
C PHE A 159 6.01 -15.53 -18.44
N PRO A 160 5.97 -16.84 -18.82
CA PRO A 160 7.08 -17.47 -19.51
C PRO A 160 7.44 -16.75 -20.81
N GLY A 161 8.74 -16.51 -21.00
CA GLY A 161 9.27 -15.77 -22.14
C GLY A 161 9.29 -14.24 -21.94
N ALA A 162 8.94 -13.72 -20.78
CA ALA A 162 9.11 -12.32 -20.45
C ALA A 162 10.61 -11.91 -20.46
N THR A 163 10.90 -10.74 -21.01
CA THR A 163 12.22 -10.12 -20.91
C THR A 163 12.29 -9.28 -19.64
N VAL A 164 13.20 -9.61 -18.75
CA VAL A 164 13.44 -8.86 -17.51
C VAL A 164 14.58 -7.89 -17.72
N LEU A 165 14.36 -6.61 -17.45
CA LEU A 165 15.35 -5.55 -17.54
C LEU A 165 15.54 -4.91 -16.16
N GLU A 166 16.78 -4.77 -15.72
CA GLU A 166 17.12 -4.10 -14.47
C GLU A 166 17.61 -2.67 -14.71
N LEU A 167 16.99 -1.71 -14.04
CA LEU A 167 17.43 -0.32 -14.01
C LEU A 167 18.36 -0.10 -12.82
N ARG A 168 19.67 -0.03 -13.07
CA ARG A 168 20.69 0.05 -12.02
C ARG A 168 21.19 1.47 -11.75
N GLN A 169 20.80 2.45 -12.54
CA GLN A 169 21.21 3.84 -12.36
C GLN A 169 20.12 4.64 -11.65
N ASN A 170 20.52 5.39 -10.63
CA ASN A 170 19.63 6.25 -9.87
C ASN A 170 19.87 7.73 -10.18
N TYR A 171 18.85 8.39 -10.71
CA TYR A 171 18.85 9.82 -11.06
C TYR A 171 18.19 10.70 -9.97
N ARG A 172 17.62 10.10 -8.93
CA ARG A 172 16.83 10.78 -7.89
C ARG A 172 17.71 11.22 -6.72
N SER A 173 18.56 10.33 -6.25
CA SER A 173 19.24 10.46 -4.96
C SER A 173 20.75 10.62 -5.10
N THR A 174 21.38 11.25 -4.10
CA THR A 174 22.84 11.36 -4.01
C THR A 174 23.46 10.03 -3.57
N PRO A 175 24.77 9.80 -3.82
CA PRO A 175 25.47 8.59 -3.37
C PRO A 175 25.34 8.34 -1.87
N GLN A 176 25.32 9.39 -1.06
CA GLN A 176 25.20 9.30 0.40
C GLN A 176 23.85 8.72 0.83
N VAL A 177 22.77 9.17 0.21
CA VAL A 177 21.42 8.65 0.47
C VAL A 177 21.32 7.20 0.03
N LEU A 178 21.85 6.84 -1.14
CA LEU A 178 21.84 5.48 -1.66
C LEU A 178 22.61 4.50 -0.78
N ARG A 179 23.76 4.91 -0.24
CA ARG A 179 24.51 4.09 0.72
C ARG A 179 23.74 3.78 1.99
N VAL A 180 23.00 4.77 2.53
CA VAL A 180 22.16 4.54 3.72
C VAL A 180 20.97 3.64 3.38
N ALA A 181 20.31 3.84 2.23
CA ALA A 181 19.22 3.01 1.77
C ALA A 181 19.65 1.54 1.58
N ALA A 182 20.78 1.30 0.92
CA ALA A 182 21.33 -0.04 0.72
C ALA A 182 21.67 -0.75 2.04
N ARG A 183 22.13 -0.02 3.06
CA ARG A 183 22.39 -0.58 4.40
C ARG A 183 21.11 -0.98 5.15
N ALA A 184 19.99 -0.34 4.86
CA ALA A 184 18.69 -0.72 5.42
C ALA A 184 18.12 -2.00 4.75
N LEU A 185 18.62 -2.35 3.56
CA LEU A 185 18.25 -3.52 2.81
C LEU A 185 19.37 -4.58 2.92
N ILE A 186 19.12 -5.64 3.66
CA ILE A 186 20.11 -6.69 3.92
C ILE A 186 20.60 -7.33 2.62
N GLY A 187 21.91 -7.31 2.37
CA GLY A 187 22.53 -7.96 1.22
C GLY A 187 22.38 -7.23 -0.12
N ARG A 188 21.98 -5.95 -0.10
CA ARG A 188 21.89 -5.12 -1.30
C ARG A 188 23.12 -4.23 -1.47
N GLU A 189 23.61 -4.14 -2.70
CA GLU A 189 24.58 -3.16 -3.11
C GLU A 189 23.88 -1.83 -3.47
N PRO A 190 24.50 -0.67 -3.17
CA PRO A 190 23.91 0.61 -3.55
C PRO A 190 23.84 0.75 -5.08
N MET A 191 22.72 1.30 -5.56
CA MET A 191 22.60 1.68 -6.98
C MET A 191 23.63 2.72 -7.37
N ALA A 192 24.01 2.75 -8.64
CA ALA A 192 24.90 3.78 -9.18
C ALA A 192 24.18 5.14 -9.21
N ALA A 193 24.73 6.11 -8.50
CA ALA A 193 24.20 7.47 -8.49
C ALA A 193 24.63 8.24 -9.73
N ASN A 194 23.67 8.95 -10.35
CA ASN A 194 23.96 9.92 -11.43
C ASN A 194 24.01 11.37 -10.90
N LYS A 195 23.71 11.58 -9.64
CA LYS A 195 23.88 12.89 -9.00
C LYS A 195 25.25 13.00 -8.36
N ASP A 196 25.77 14.23 -8.34
CA ASP A 196 26.96 14.58 -7.57
C ASP A 196 26.74 14.29 -6.06
N GLY A 197 27.85 14.24 -5.33
CA GLY A 197 27.82 14.03 -3.88
C GLY A 197 27.05 15.14 -3.18
N GLY A 198 26.32 14.77 -2.12
CA GLY A 198 25.59 15.67 -1.23
C GLY A 198 26.00 15.48 0.22
N SER A 199 25.25 16.11 1.14
CA SER A 199 25.44 15.93 2.57
C SER A 199 25.09 14.51 2.99
N ASP A 200 25.78 13.99 4.00
CA ASP A 200 25.41 12.73 4.61
C ASP A 200 24.06 12.85 5.33
N PRO A 201 23.21 11.80 5.26
CA PRO A 201 22.01 11.72 6.07
C PRO A 201 22.34 11.78 7.56
N VAL A 202 21.56 12.57 8.31
CA VAL A 202 21.73 12.75 9.76
C VAL A 202 20.69 11.92 10.48
N ILE A 203 21.10 11.12 11.45
CA ILE A 203 20.23 10.37 12.35
C ILE A 203 20.29 11.06 13.72
N SER A 204 19.12 11.42 14.25
CA SER A 204 19.01 12.10 15.54
C SER A 204 17.98 11.39 16.43
N GLY A 205 18.28 11.29 17.71
CA GLY A 205 17.35 10.83 18.73
C GLY A 205 16.86 11.99 19.59
N TYR A 206 15.64 11.90 20.09
CA TYR A 206 15.02 12.92 20.92
C TYR A 206 14.42 12.29 22.19
N ALA A 207 14.23 13.09 23.24
CA ALA A 207 13.72 12.61 24.52
C ALA A 207 12.22 12.20 24.43
N ASP A 208 11.46 12.89 23.61
CA ASP A 208 10.03 12.65 23.40
C ASP A 208 9.57 13.18 22.03
N GLU A 209 8.34 12.85 21.66
CA GLU A 209 7.70 13.26 20.41
C GLU A 209 7.62 14.78 20.22
N ARG A 210 7.45 15.53 21.30
CA ARG A 210 7.38 17.00 21.26
C ARG A 210 8.74 17.61 20.95
N ALA A 211 9.80 17.09 21.57
CA ALA A 211 11.17 17.50 21.30
C ALA A 211 11.55 17.19 19.85
N GLU A 212 11.18 16.01 19.34
CA GLU A 212 11.36 15.62 17.94
C GLU A 212 10.65 16.57 16.99
N ALA A 213 9.34 16.82 17.17
CA ALA A 213 8.55 17.69 16.32
C ALA A 213 9.10 19.14 16.30
N THR A 214 9.56 19.64 17.46
CA THR A 214 10.20 20.96 17.59
C THR A 214 11.51 21.03 16.81
N ALA A 215 12.33 19.98 16.91
CA ALA A 215 13.61 19.88 16.19
C ALA A 215 13.40 19.78 14.68
N ILE A 216 12.38 19.03 14.23
CA ILE A 216 11.99 18.96 12.81
C ILE A 216 11.66 20.35 12.29
N ALA A 217 10.82 21.12 13.00
CA ALA A 217 10.45 22.46 12.59
C ALA A 217 11.66 23.41 12.49
N ARG A 218 12.60 23.31 13.44
CA ARG A 218 13.86 24.07 13.42
C ARG A 218 14.69 23.67 12.20
N ASN A 219 14.93 22.39 12.01
CA ASN A 219 15.73 21.89 10.88
C ASN A 219 15.17 22.31 9.51
N ILE A 220 13.86 22.30 9.34
CA ILE A 220 13.19 22.73 8.11
C ILE A 220 13.42 24.23 7.87
N ARG A 221 13.35 25.04 8.93
CA ARG A 221 13.62 26.48 8.84
C ARG A 221 15.08 26.75 8.47
N ASP A 222 16.00 26.11 9.15
CA ASP A 222 17.43 26.31 8.97
C ASP A 222 17.89 25.86 7.56
N ARG A 223 17.34 24.77 7.06
CA ARG A 223 17.68 24.23 5.73
C ARG A 223 17.04 25.00 4.58
N ARG A 224 15.99 25.77 4.84
CA ARG A 224 15.32 26.52 3.78
C ARG A 224 16.26 27.50 3.12
N GLY A 225 17.12 28.20 3.90
CA GLY A 225 17.93 29.29 3.41
C GLY A 225 17.11 30.48 2.90
N PRO A 226 17.75 31.57 2.46
CA PRO A 226 17.06 32.77 1.98
C PRO A 226 16.27 32.55 0.70
N ASP A 227 16.79 31.76 -0.24
CA ASP A 227 16.18 31.52 -1.57
C ASP A 227 15.38 30.21 -1.65
N GLY A 228 15.36 29.44 -0.57
CA GLY A 228 14.70 28.13 -0.52
C GLY A 228 13.18 28.23 -0.45
N ARG A 229 12.50 27.22 -0.96
CA ARG A 229 11.03 27.13 -0.97
C ARG A 229 10.57 26.06 0.00
N TRP A 230 9.53 26.34 0.76
CA TRP A 230 8.94 25.37 1.69
C TRP A 230 8.50 24.08 1.01
N ARG A 231 8.02 24.17 -0.22
CA ARG A 231 7.55 23.00 -1.01
C ARG A 231 8.66 22.00 -1.38
N ASP A 232 9.92 22.37 -1.23
CA ASP A 232 11.06 21.51 -1.55
C ASP A 232 11.45 20.60 -0.36
N GLN A 233 10.70 20.68 0.74
CA GLN A 233 10.92 19.90 1.95
C GLN A 233 9.67 19.06 2.28
N ALA A 234 9.90 17.84 2.78
CA ALA A 234 8.85 16.93 3.21
C ALA A 234 9.21 16.26 4.55
N VAL A 235 8.19 16.00 5.35
CA VAL A 235 8.30 15.15 6.55
C VAL A 235 7.48 13.89 6.32
N LEU A 236 8.13 12.75 6.44
CA LEU A 236 7.49 11.43 6.34
C LEU A 236 7.36 10.86 7.74
N VAL A 237 6.18 10.37 8.07
CA VAL A 237 5.86 9.76 9.37
C VAL A 237 5.43 8.31 9.18
N ARG A 238 5.65 7.47 10.18
CA ARG A 238 5.31 6.05 10.10
C ARG A 238 3.80 5.81 10.24
N THR A 239 3.12 6.62 11.06
CA THR A 239 1.68 6.49 11.32
C THR A 239 1.00 7.85 11.17
N ASN A 240 -0.30 7.83 10.83
CA ASN A 240 -1.09 9.06 10.72
C ASN A 240 -1.18 9.85 12.03
N ALA A 241 -1.12 9.17 13.18
CA ALA A 241 -1.16 9.81 14.49
C ALA A 241 0.04 10.77 14.71
N GLN A 242 1.22 10.41 14.17
CA GLN A 242 2.42 11.25 14.25
C GLN A 242 2.35 12.53 13.41
N THR A 243 1.37 12.63 12.51
CA THR A 243 1.21 13.84 11.67
C THR A 243 0.81 15.06 12.51
N GLU A 244 -0.07 14.89 13.48
CA GLU A 244 -0.65 16.00 14.25
C GLU A 244 0.39 16.77 15.06
N PRO A 245 1.26 16.15 15.89
CA PRO A 245 2.32 16.84 16.60
C PRO A 245 3.28 17.59 15.69
N VAL A 246 3.66 17.00 14.56
CA VAL A 246 4.55 17.64 13.57
C VAL A 246 3.89 18.84 12.93
N VAL A 247 2.64 18.72 12.48
CA VAL A 247 1.86 19.83 11.89
C VAL A 247 1.72 20.98 12.88
N LYS A 248 1.44 20.67 14.14
CA LYS A 248 1.36 21.68 15.21
C LYS A 248 2.69 22.42 15.36
N ALA A 249 3.79 21.71 15.50
CA ALA A 249 5.12 22.33 15.64
C ALA A 249 5.51 23.19 14.44
N LEU A 250 5.19 22.77 13.22
CA LEU A 250 5.42 23.54 12.01
C LEU A 250 4.59 24.82 11.97
N ARG A 251 3.31 24.75 12.33
CA ARG A 251 2.42 25.92 12.41
C ARG A 251 2.87 26.90 13.50
N ASP A 252 3.20 26.42 14.68
CA ASP A 252 3.72 27.22 15.79
C ASP A 252 5.02 27.94 15.39
N ALA A 253 5.81 27.34 14.50
CA ALA A 253 7.01 27.91 13.92
C ALA A 253 6.76 28.85 12.72
N GLY A 254 5.52 29.09 12.33
CA GLY A 254 5.14 29.93 11.17
C GLY A 254 5.49 29.29 9.82
N ILE A 255 5.64 27.97 9.76
CA ILE A 255 5.98 27.24 8.53
C ILE A 255 4.68 26.76 7.88
N PRO A 256 4.39 27.16 6.63
CA PRO A 256 3.23 26.68 5.92
C PRO A 256 3.35 25.17 5.66
N VAL A 257 2.30 24.42 5.99
CA VAL A 257 2.28 22.97 5.85
C VAL A 257 1.06 22.51 5.06
N ARG A 258 1.28 21.55 4.15
CA ARG A 258 0.22 20.82 3.47
C ARG A 258 0.30 19.36 3.91
N THR A 259 -0.76 18.87 4.50
CA THR A 259 -0.87 17.44 4.84
C THR A 259 -1.53 16.68 3.68
N ARG A 260 -1.08 15.46 3.45
CA ARG A 260 -1.78 14.49 2.62
C ARG A 260 -2.78 13.73 3.50
N SER A 261 -3.56 14.44 4.32
CA SER A 261 -4.61 13.82 5.12
C SER A 261 -5.71 13.35 4.18
N GLY A 262 -6.12 12.12 4.40
CA GLY A 262 -7.09 11.40 3.63
C GLY A 262 -8.50 11.98 3.62
N SER A 263 -8.69 13.09 2.95
CA SER A 263 -9.92 13.30 2.22
C SER A 263 -9.78 12.45 0.96
N GLY A 264 -10.63 11.44 0.85
CA GLY A 264 -10.58 10.49 -0.24
C GLY A 264 -10.62 11.19 -1.59
N LEU A 265 -10.22 10.47 -2.64
CA LEU A 265 -10.23 10.90 -4.04
C LEU A 265 -11.61 11.47 -4.49
N LEU A 266 -12.64 11.35 -3.65
CA LEU A 266 -14.03 11.76 -3.89
C LEU A 266 -14.42 13.07 -3.22
N ASP A 267 -13.52 13.75 -2.49
CA ASP A 267 -13.79 15.03 -1.84
C ASP A 267 -13.20 16.23 -2.62
N ARG A 268 -13.13 16.09 -3.94
CA ARG A 268 -12.79 17.20 -4.85
C ARG A 268 -13.93 17.46 -5.81
#